data_67e06f63bc4af80f4fbf413de3962bcc
#
_entry.id   67e06f63bc4af80f4fbf413de3962bcc
#
_cell.length_a   1.000
_cell.length_b   1.000
_cell.length_c   1.000
_cell.angle_alpha   90.00
_cell.angle_beta   90.00
_cell.angle_gamma   90.00
#
_symmetry.space_group_name_H-M   'P 1'
#
loop_
_entity.id
_entity.type
_entity.pdbx_description
1 polymer ?
#
loop_
_entity_poly.entity_id
_entity_poly.type
_entity_poly.pdbx_seq_one_letter_code
_entity_poly.pdbx_strand_id
1 'polypeptide(L)'
;MGIALQMTDGTTRVLRMSEALERHLRQEWTPYLLANAADIKGEEVLRVLLYQDSKAVPMISLLEKSLGDRTAVLLGERAAADALILTPRTVSGREMLDAVCMPVGTDPEDVLVLAGGLPMLDMVRASSQSTAAADAPAELRLAAQKVTLTDAAAGSAVEVLYRMVRDAENLA
;
A
#
# COMPACT_ATOMS: atom_id res chain seq x y z
N MET A 1 16.95 1.38 -13.32
CA MET A 1 16.22 1.41 -12.04
C MET A 1 15.86 2.83 -11.69
N GLY A 2 14.56 3.12 -11.49
CA GLY A 2 14.03 4.38 -11.00
C GLY A 2 13.99 4.36 -9.47
N ILE A 3 14.20 5.52 -8.84
CA ILE A 3 14.17 5.69 -7.39
C ILE A 3 13.36 6.93 -7.07
N ALA A 4 12.28 6.77 -6.33
CA ALA A 4 11.49 7.86 -5.78
C ALA A 4 11.31 7.72 -4.27
N LEU A 5 11.22 8.84 -3.59
CA LEU A 5 10.96 8.93 -2.15
C LEU A 5 9.63 9.64 -1.96
N GLN A 6 8.77 9.07 -1.15
CA GLN A 6 7.62 9.78 -0.63
C GLN A 6 7.96 10.32 0.75
N MET A 7 7.82 11.61 0.90
CA MET A 7 8.19 12.34 2.11
C MET A 7 7.00 12.45 3.05
N THR A 8 7.26 12.68 4.32
CA THR A 8 6.20 12.88 5.35
C THR A 8 5.38 14.16 5.12
N ASP A 9 5.91 15.14 4.39
CA ASP A 9 5.21 16.36 3.97
C ASP A 9 4.24 16.14 2.78
N GLY A 10 4.12 14.90 2.28
CA GLY A 10 3.29 14.53 1.14
C GLY A 10 3.95 14.76 -0.23
N THR A 11 5.17 15.29 -0.29
CA THR A 11 5.87 15.48 -1.56
C THR A 11 6.53 14.20 -2.06
N THR A 12 6.70 14.08 -3.38
CA THR A 12 7.47 13.00 -4.00
C THR A 12 8.77 13.56 -4.56
N ARG A 13 9.90 13.01 -4.12
CA ARG A 13 11.24 13.35 -4.61
C ARG A 13 11.78 12.23 -5.48
N VAL A 14 12.17 12.53 -6.69
CA VAL A 14 12.75 11.55 -7.63
C VAL A 14 14.26 11.72 -7.68
N LEU A 15 14.98 10.72 -7.19
CA LEU A 15 16.44 10.70 -7.21
C LEU A 15 16.98 10.19 -8.54
N ARG A 16 16.27 9.26 -9.14
CA ARG A 16 16.64 8.68 -10.44
C ARG A 16 15.39 8.31 -11.19
N MET A 17 15.21 8.90 -12.36
CA MET A 17 14.12 8.53 -13.25
C MET A 17 14.43 7.25 -14.02
N SER A 18 13.40 6.42 -14.23
CA SER A 18 13.38 5.34 -15.22
C SER A 18 12.06 5.39 -15.96
N GLU A 19 11.98 4.74 -17.10
CA GLU A 19 10.76 4.69 -17.90
C GLU A 19 9.58 4.10 -17.11
N ALA A 20 9.82 3.03 -16.35
CA ALA A 20 8.80 2.41 -15.51
C ALA A 20 8.30 3.35 -14.40
N LEU A 21 9.21 4.07 -13.73
CA LEU A 21 8.83 5.05 -12.71
C LEU A 21 8.06 6.23 -13.31
N GLU A 22 8.51 6.77 -14.45
CA GLU A 22 7.83 7.87 -15.11
C GLU A 22 6.40 7.50 -15.51
N ARG A 23 6.22 6.30 -16.08
CA ARG A 23 4.91 5.76 -16.42
C ARG A 23 4.00 5.67 -15.19
N HIS A 24 4.51 5.16 -14.08
CA HIS A 24 3.76 5.07 -12.84
C HIS A 24 3.33 6.46 -12.33
N LEU A 25 4.26 7.40 -12.22
CA LEU A 25 3.95 8.75 -11.74
C LEU A 25 2.91 9.46 -12.61
N ARG A 26 2.96 9.24 -13.92
CA ARG A 26 1.94 9.77 -14.85
C ARG A 26 0.58 9.10 -14.67
N GLN A 27 0.53 7.79 -14.48
CA GLN A 27 -0.72 7.04 -14.28
C GLN A 27 -1.41 7.42 -12.97
N GLU A 28 -0.64 7.64 -11.91
CA GLU A 28 -1.15 8.03 -10.60
C GLU A 28 -1.34 9.55 -10.44
N TRP A 29 -1.09 10.33 -11.50
CA TRP A 29 -1.16 11.80 -11.46
C TRP A 29 -0.34 12.41 -10.31
N THR A 30 0.76 11.77 -9.93
CA THR A 30 1.57 12.15 -8.79
C THR A 30 2.56 13.26 -9.19
N PRO A 31 2.44 14.47 -8.66
CA PRO A 31 3.43 15.50 -8.86
C PRO A 31 4.75 15.12 -8.16
N TYR A 32 5.87 15.43 -8.79
CA TYR A 32 7.17 15.12 -8.23
C TYR A 32 8.19 16.24 -8.50
N LEU A 33 9.24 16.25 -7.68
CA LEU A 33 10.42 17.09 -7.84
C LEU A 33 11.65 16.22 -8.04
N LEU A 34 12.51 16.61 -8.98
CA LEU A 34 13.83 15.97 -9.10
C LEU A 34 14.70 16.45 -7.95
N ALA A 35 15.41 15.54 -7.32
CA ALA A 35 16.27 15.82 -6.17
C ALA A 35 17.56 15.00 -6.23
N ASN A 36 18.61 15.48 -5.57
CA ASN A 36 19.82 14.72 -5.32
C ASN A 36 19.79 14.12 -3.91
N ALA A 37 20.48 13.03 -3.68
CA ALA A 37 20.54 12.40 -2.36
C ALA A 37 21.11 13.34 -1.26
N ALA A 38 21.93 14.32 -1.62
CA ALA A 38 22.45 15.33 -0.70
C ALA A 38 21.37 16.31 -0.22
N ASP A 39 20.41 16.63 -1.08
CA ASP A 39 19.36 17.61 -0.82
C ASP A 39 18.29 17.09 0.16
N ILE A 40 18.21 15.76 0.31
CA ILE A 40 17.24 15.09 1.20
C ILE A 40 17.86 14.57 2.49
N LYS A 41 19.15 14.84 2.70
CA LYS A 41 19.83 14.38 3.93
C LYS A 41 19.25 15.06 5.17
N GLY A 42 18.68 14.25 6.05
CA GLY A 42 18.04 14.73 7.28
C GLY A 42 16.54 14.99 7.15
N GLU A 43 15.95 14.83 5.96
CA GLU A 43 14.52 14.87 5.78
C GLU A 43 13.87 13.52 6.14
N GLU A 44 12.62 13.56 6.54
CA GLU A 44 11.87 12.36 6.92
C GLU A 44 11.24 11.70 5.70
N VAL A 45 11.62 10.45 5.44
CA VAL A 45 11.12 9.64 4.33
C VAL A 45 10.07 8.67 4.83
N LEU A 46 8.86 8.75 4.28
CA LEU A 46 7.77 7.83 4.59
C LEU A 46 7.99 6.45 3.95
N ARG A 47 8.34 6.44 2.65
CA ARG A 47 8.65 5.21 1.91
C ARG A 47 9.52 5.47 0.70
N VAL A 48 10.26 4.43 0.28
CA VAL A 48 11.08 4.46 -0.94
C VAL A 48 10.46 3.55 -1.98
N LEU A 49 10.30 4.06 -3.20
CA LEU A 49 9.83 3.32 -4.35
C LEU A 49 11.01 3.02 -5.28
N LEU A 50 11.25 1.75 -5.55
CA LEU A 50 12.28 1.29 -6.46
C LEU A 50 11.62 0.63 -7.67
N TYR A 51 11.83 1.21 -8.86
CA TYR A 51 11.31 0.68 -10.12
C TYR A 51 12.43 0.09 -10.95
N GLN A 52 12.30 -1.19 -11.30
CA GLN A 52 13.24 -1.89 -12.17
C GLN A 52 12.64 -2.08 -13.56
N ASP A 53 13.52 -2.16 -14.55
CA ASP A 53 13.15 -2.50 -15.93
C ASP A 53 13.12 -4.03 -16.16
N SER A 54 13.35 -4.81 -15.09
CA SER A 54 13.34 -6.28 -15.08
C SER A 54 12.88 -6.80 -13.73
N LYS A 55 12.38 -8.04 -13.68
CA LYS A 55 11.76 -8.66 -12.50
C LYS A 55 12.54 -8.41 -11.19
N ALA A 56 11.87 -7.78 -10.24
CA ALA A 56 12.44 -7.29 -8.97
C ALA A 56 12.75 -8.40 -7.93
N VAL A 57 12.23 -9.61 -8.11
CA VAL A 57 12.31 -10.71 -7.14
C VAL A 57 13.73 -11.01 -6.63
N PRO A 58 14.79 -11.00 -7.46
CA PRO A 58 16.15 -11.28 -6.96
C PRO A 58 16.70 -10.23 -6.00
N MET A 59 16.17 -8.98 -6.01
CA MET A 59 16.66 -7.91 -5.16
C MET A 59 16.07 -7.91 -3.76
N ILE A 60 14.92 -8.55 -3.53
CA ILE A 60 14.25 -8.56 -2.22
C ILE A 60 15.19 -9.08 -1.15
N SER A 61 15.70 -10.29 -1.32
CA SER A 61 16.61 -10.91 -0.33
C SER A 61 17.89 -10.11 -0.10
N LEU A 62 18.41 -9.44 -1.15
CA LEU A 62 19.57 -8.57 -1.02
C LEU A 62 19.24 -7.32 -0.20
N LEU A 63 18.11 -6.69 -0.46
CA LEU A 63 17.65 -5.50 0.26
C LEU A 63 17.33 -5.82 1.71
N GLU A 64 16.61 -6.90 1.98
CA GLU A 64 16.30 -7.37 3.34
C GLU A 64 17.57 -7.61 4.15
N LYS A 65 18.56 -8.29 3.55
CA LYS A 65 19.85 -8.51 4.19
C LYS A 65 20.64 -7.23 4.44
N SER A 66 20.53 -6.25 3.53
CA SER A 66 21.30 -5.00 3.62
C SER A 66 20.65 -3.97 4.54
N LEU A 67 19.32 -3.93 4.60
CA LEU A 67 18.56 -2.94 5.35
C LEU A 67 18.25 -3.41 6.79
N GLY A 68 18.39 -4.71 7.04
CA GLY A 68 18.16 -5.32 8.36
C GLY A 68 16.70 -5.25 8.81
N ASP A 69 16.48 -5.45 10.11
CA ASP A 69 15.14 -5.64 10.67
C ASP A 69 14.29 -4.36 10.78
N ARG A 70 14.86 -3.19 10.48
CA ARG A 70 14.15 -1.91 10.60
C ARG A 70 13.31 -1.55 9.38
N THR A 71 13.49 -2.26 8.27
CA THR A 71 12.83 -1.93 6.99
C THR A 71 12.10 -3.16 6.46
N ALA A 72 10.85 -3.00 6.07
CA ALA A 72 10.11 -3.99 5.32
C ALA A 72 10.29 -3.74 3.81
N VAL A 73 10.46 -4.81 3.05
CA VAL A 73 10.50 -4.77 1.59
C VAL A 73 9.24 -5.42 1.07
N LEU A 74 8.41 -4.65 0.38
CA LEU A 74 7.15 -5.10 -0.18
C LEU A 74 7.20 -5.09 -1.70
N LEU A 75 6.59 -6.08 -2.32
CA LEU A 75 6.32 -6.05 -3.75
C LEU A 75 5.20 -5.05 -4.03
N GLY A 76 5.43 -4.15 -4.98
CA GLY A 76 4.40 -3.29 -5.51
C GLY A 76 3.38 -4.12 -6.29
N GLU A 77 2.12 -3.76 -6.15
CA GLU A 77 1.02 -4.43 -6.82
C GLU A 77 0.55 -3.71 -8.08
N ARG A 78 -0.17 -4.43 -8.92
CA ARG A 78 -0.66 -4.08 -10.27
C ARG A 78 0.47 -4.01 -11.30
N ALA A 79 0.23 -3.37 -12.42
CA ALA A 79 1.10 -3.28 -13.59
C ALA A 79 2.60 -3.01 -13.33
N ALA A 80 2.97 -2.81 -12.08
CA ALA A 80 4.30 -2.62 -11.56
C ALA A 80 4.78 -3.85 -10.75
N ALA A 81 4.67 -5.06 -11.29
CA ALA A 81 5.37 -6.25 -10.75
C ALA A 81 6.89 -6.04 -10.63
N ASP A 82 7.38 -4.92 -11.15
CA ASP A 82 8.77 -4.48 -11.18
C ASP A 82 9.09 -3.42 -10.11
N ALA A 83 8.14 -3.08 -9.23
CA ALA A 83 8.33 -2.12 -8.15
C ALA A 83 8.55 -2.80 -6.81
N LEU A 84 9.52 -2.30 -6.05
CA LEU A 84 9.72 -2.62 -4.65
C LEU A 84 9.40 -1.38 -3.81
N ILE A 85 8.69 -1.58 -2.72
CA ILE A 85 8.36 -0.54 -1.76
C ILE A 85 9.12 -0.84 -0.47
N LEU A 86 9.96 0.08 -0.05
CA LEU A 86 10.65 0.00 1.24
C LEU A 86 9.91 0.89 2.23
N THR A 87 9.49 0.31 3.35
CA THR A 87 8.82 1.03 4.44
C THR A 87 9.49 0.72 5.78
N PRO A 88 9.35 1.57 6.80
CA PRO A 88 9.72 1.18 8.16
C PRO A 88 8.96 -0.08 8.60
N ARG A 89 9.64 -1.03 9.23
CA ARG A 89 9.01 -2.27 9.72
C ARG A 89 8.21 -2.08 11.03
N THR A 90 8.37 -0.93 11.65
CA THR A 90 7.79 -0.63 12.96
C THR A 90 6.30 -0.31 12.95
N VAL A 91 5.70 -0.15 11.78
CA VAL A 91 4.27 0.16 11.67
C VAL A 91 3.49 -1.13 11.49
N SER A 92 2.83 -1.58 12.54
CA SER A 92 1.91 -2.73 12.47
C SER A 92 0.57 -2.34 11.84
N GLY A 93 -0.18 -3.32 11.33
CA GLY A 93 -1.54 -3.10 10.81
C GLY A 93 -2.47 -2.51 11.86
N ARG A 94 -2.28 -2.85 13.15
CA ARG A 94 -3.05 -2.27 14.27
C ARG A 94 -2.71 -0.80 14.48
N GLU A 95 -1.44 -0.43 14.50
CA GLU A 95 -1.02 0.97 14.62
C GLU A 95 -1.52 1.83 13.46
N MET A 96 -1.56 1.27 12.24
CA MET A 96 -2.16 1.96 11.09
C MET A 96 -3.66 2.20 11.28
N LEU A 97 -4.41 1.21 11.79
CA LEU A 97 -5.84 1.38 12.09
C LEU A 97 -6.05 2.43 13.18
N ASP A 98 -5.32 2.35 14.28
CA ASP A 98 -5.39 3.31 15.38
C ASP A 98 -5.09 4.73 14.89
N ALA A 99 -4.08 4.91 14.04
CA ALA A 99 -3.71 6.20 13.46
C ALA A 99 -4.80 6.82 12.57
N VAL A 100 -5.58 5.99 11.86
CA VAL A 100 -6.72 6.45 11.04
C VAL A 100 -7.95 6.72 11.91
N CYS A 101 -8.21 5.91 12.91
CA CYS A 101 -9.40 5.97 13.74
C CYS A 101 -9.35 7.12 14.77
N MET A 102 -8.19 7.36 15.37
CA MET A 102 -8.00 8.38 16.41
C MET A 102 -8.46 9.79 15.99
N PRO A 103 -8.10 10.33 14.80
CA PRO A 103 -8.51 11.67 14.39
C PRO A 103 -10.01 11.81 14.17
N VAL A 104 -10.72 10.73 13.87
CA VAL A 104 -12.17 10.73 13.60
C VAL A 104 -12.98 10.24 14.79
N GLY A 105 -12.32 9.84 15.88
CA GLY A 105 -12.99 9.39 17.11
C GLY A 105 -13.76 8.08 16.97
N THR A 106 -13.30 7.19 16.06
CA THR A 106 -13.93 5.89 15.80
C THR A 106 -13.09 4.77 16.39
N ASP A 107 -13.73 3.71 16.89
CA ASP A 107 -13.01 2.52 17.34
C ASP A 107 -12.51 1.72 16.11
N PRO A 108 -11.28 1.21 16.09
CA PRO A 108 -10.78 0.32 15.05
C PRO A 108 -11.66 -0.92 14.81
N GLU A 109 -12.43 -1.35 15.78
CA GLU A 109 -13.38 -2.46 15.66
C GLU A 109 -14.61 -2.11 14.79
N ASP A 110 -14.95 -0.83 14.70
CA ASP A 110 -16.06 -0.32 13.88
C ASP A 110 -15.63 0.02 12.43
N VAL A 111 -14.37 -0.24 12.07
CA VAL A 111 -13.82 0.09 10.76
C VAL A 111 -13.77 -1.13 9.85
N LEU A 112 -14.38 -1.02 8.69
CA LEU A 112 -14.24 -2.00 7.61
C LEU A 112 -12.98 -1.72 6.79
N VAL A 113 -12.08 -2.67 6.73
CA VAL A 113 -10.90 -2.65 5.85
C VAL A 113 -11.22 -3.33 4.53
N LEU A 114 -11.18 -2.57 3.44
CA LEU A 114 -11.27 -3.11 2.09
C LEU A 114 -9.88 -3.12 1.44
N ALA A 115 -9.42 -4.28 1.01
CA ALA A 115 -8.06 -4.47 0.52
C ALA A 115 -8.01 -5.18 -0.83
N GLY A 116 -7.16 -4.67 -1.73
CA GLY A 116 -6.86 -5.26 -3.03
C GLY A 116 -5.45 -5.82 -3.13
N GLY A 117 -4.56 -5.54 -2.17
CA GLY A 117 -3.16 -5.83 -2.30
C GLY A 117 -2.39 -6.20 -1.02
N LEU A 118 -1.28 -6.97 -1.17
CA LEU A 118 -0.44 -7.44 -0.07
C LEU A 118 0.04 -6.37 0.92
N PRO A 119 0.31 -5.10 0.53
CA PRO A 119 0.65 -4.06 1.49
C PRO A 119 -0.39 -3.85 2.59
N MET A 120 -1.65 -4.26 2.34
CA MET A 120 -2.74 -4.15 3.30
C MET A 120 -2.90 -5.38 4.21
N LEU A 121 -2.07 -6.41 4.05
CA LEU A 121 -2.24 -7.70 4.73
C LEU A 121 -2.26 -7.57 6.26
N ASP A 122 -1.33 -6.79 6.82
CA ASP A 122 -1.26 -6.61 8.27
C ASP A 122 -2.46 -5.81 8.81
N MET A 123 -2.97 -4.86 8.06
CA MET A 123 -4.19 -4.13 8.41
C MET A 123 -5.42 -5.04 8.34
N VAL A 124 -5.51 -5.89 7.31
CA VAL A 124 -6.57 -6.91 7.18
C VAL A 124 -6.56 -7.88 8.36
N ARG A 125 -5.38 -8.34 8.78
CA ARG A 125 -5.23 -9.23 9.94
C ARG A 125 -5.57 -8.57 11.27
N ALA A 126 -5.30 -7.27 11.39
CA ALA A 126 -5.57 -6.49 12.60
C ALA A 126 -7.04 -6.03 12.72
N SER A 127 -7.77 -6.01 11.62
CA SER A 127 -9.16 -5.55 11.57
C SER A 127 -10.13 -6.64 12.02
N SER A 128 -11.15 -6.26 12.79
CA SER A 128 -12.32 -7.10 13.12
C SER A 128 -13.27 -7.25 11.94
N GLN A 129 -13.23 -6.33 10.95
CA GLN A 129 -14.05 -6.34 9.75
C GLN A 129 -13.18 -6.08 8.53
N SER A 130 -12.99 -7.10 7.70
CA SER A 130 -12.17 -6.96 6.49
C SER A 130 -12.76 -7.68 5.28
N THR A 131 -12.57 -7.09 4.12
CA THR A 131 -13.00 -7.64 2.84
C THR A 131 -11.87 -7.51 1.82
N ALA A 132 -11.53 -8.61 1.15
CA ALA A 132 -10.58 -8.62 0.04
C ALA A 132 -11.31 -8.56 -1.31
N ALA A 133 -10.70 -7.93 -2.32
CA ALA A 133 -11.19 -8.00 -3.68
C ALA A 133 -11.07 -9.42 -4.26
N ALA A 134 -11.92 -9.79 -5.23
CA ALA A 134 -11.92 -11.13 -5.82
C ALA A 134 -10.59 -11.50 -6.49
N ASP A 135 -9.94 -10.52 -7.13
CA ASP A 135 -8.63 -10.63 -7.78
C ASP A 135 -7.44 -10.38 -6.85
N ALA A 136 -7.68 -10.16 -5.55
CA ALA A 136 -6.60 -9.97 -4.58
C ALA A 136 -5.72 -11.22 -4.45
N PRO A 137 -4.45 -11.08 -4.07
CA PRO A 137 -3.55 -12.21 -3.81
C PRO A 137 -4.17 -13.23 -2.86
N ALA A 138 -3.89 -14.51 -3.09
CA ALA A 138 -4.48 -15.61 -2.32
C ALA A 138 -4.28 -15.45 -0.81
N GLU A 139 -3.10 -15.01 -0.38
CA GLU A 139 -2.80 -14.78 1.04
C GLU A 139 -3.71 -13.72 1.66
N LEU A 140 -3.98 -12.64 0.93
CA LEU A 140 -4.87 -11.57 1.38
C LEU A 140 -6.33 -12.06 1.47
N ARG A 141 -6.78 -12.81 0.46
CA ARG A 141 -8.13 -13.39 0.46
C ARG A 141 -8.35 -14.40 1.59
N LEU A 142 -7.32 -15.16 1.95
CA LEU A 142 -7.37 -16.09 3.09
C LEU A 142 -7.35 -15.37 4.44
N ALA A 143 -6.72 -14.20 4.53
CA ALA A 143 -6.67 -13.41 5.76
C ALA A 143 -7.94 -12.59 5.99
N ALA A 144 -8.63 -12.17 4.94
CA ALA A 144 -9.85 -11.38 5.03
C ALA A 144 -11.05 -12.21 5.47
N GLN A 145 -11.98 -11.59 6.21
CA GLN A 145 -13.21 -12.24 6.64
C GLN A 145 -14.20 -12.47 5.50
N LYS A 146 -14.18 -11.59 4.50
CA LYS A 146 -15.03 -11.68 3.31
C LYS A 146 -14.21 -11.44 2.05
N VAL A 147 -14.71 -11.96 0.93
CA VAL A 147 -14.15 -11.69 -0.41
C VAL A 147 -15.29 -11.18 -1.28
N THR A 148 -15.04 -10.15 -2.09
CA THR A 148 -16.03 -9.66 -3.06
C THR A 148 -16.23 -10.64 -4.22
N LEU A 149 -17.31 -10.48 -4.95
CA LEU A 149 -17.55 -11.20 -6.20
C LEU A 149 -16.87 -10.50 -7.38
N THR A 150 -16.61 -9.21 -7.23
CA THR A 150 -16.00 -8.36 -8.26
C THR A 150 -14.54 -8.08 -7.98
N ASP A 151 -13.77 -7.94 -9.05
CA ASP A 151 -12.36 -7.53 -9.01
C ASP A 151 -12.21 -6.09 -8.54
N ALA A 152 -11.03 -5.71 -8.07
CA ALA A 152 -10.74 -4.36 -7.60
C ALA A 152 -11.06 -3.31 -8.69
N ALA A 153 -10.64 -3.56 -9.93
CA ALA A 153 -10.88 -2.67 -11.06
C ALA A 153 -12.34 -2.69 -11.55
N ALA A 154 -13.08 -3.76 -11.29
CA ALA A 154 -14.49 -3.92 -11.67
C ALA A 154 -15.48 -3.36 -10.62
N GLY A 155 -14.99 -2.77 -9.54
CA GLY A 155 -15.82 -2.07 -8.57
C GLY A 155 -16.07 -2.81 -7.26
N SER A 156 -15.09 -3.60 -6.77
CA SER A 156 -15.21 -4.29 -5.47
C SER A 156 -15.60 -3.35 -4.32
N ALA A 157 -15.11 -2.10 -4.32
CA ALA A 157 -15.48 -1.10 -3.33
C ALA A 157 -16.96 -0.74 -3.41
N VAL A 158 -17.50 -0.60 -4.63
CA VAL A 158 -18.94 -0.30 -4.85
C VAL A 158 -19.80 -1.46 -4.37
N GLU A 159 -19.40 -2.70 -4.64
CA GLU A 159 -20.10 -3.90 -4.16
C GLU A 159 -20.21 -3.91 -2.62
N VAL A 160 -19.10 -3.61 -1.93
CA VAL A 160 -19.07 -3.59 -0.47
C VAL A 160 -19.97 -2.49 0.08
N LEU A 161 -19.86 -1.26 -0.44
CA LEU A 161 -20.72 -0.14 -0.02
C LEU A 161 -22.20 -0.42 -0.27
N TYR A 162 -22.54 -1.00 -1.43
CA TYR A 162 -23.91 -1.39 -1.73
C TYR A 162 -24.48 -2.41 -0.74
N ARG A 163 -23.67 -3.43 -0.38
CA ARG A 163 -24.06 -4.42 0.63
C ARG A 163 -24.29 -3.77 1.99
N MET A 164 -23.40 -2.86 2.42
CA MET A 164 -23.54 -2.16 3.71
C MET A 164 -24.83 -1.34 3.77
N VAL A 165 -25.14 -0.58 2.72
CA VAL A 165 -26.38 0.22 2.65
C VAL A 165 -27.61 -0.68 2.72
N ARG A 166 -27.65 -1.74 1.91
CA ARG A 166 -28.75 -2.69 1.89
C ARG A 166 -28.95 -3.41 3.24
N ASP A 167 -27.87 -3.78 3.89
CA ASP A 167 -27.93 -4.46 5.19
C ASP A 167 -28.45 -3.50 6.28
N ALA A 168 -28.08 -2.20 6.20
CA ALA A 168 -28.62 -1.16 7.09
C ALA A 168 -30.12 -0.92 6.86
N GLU A 169 -30.59 -0.93 5.62
CA GLU A 169 -32.02 -0.78 5.28
C GLU A 169 -32.89 -1.96 5.79
N ASN A 170 -32.32 -3.17 5.83
CA ASN A 170 -32.99 -4.36 6.32
C ASN A 170 -33.08 -4.42 7.86
N LEU A 171 -32.34 -3.57 8.57
CA LEU A 171 -32.32 -3.49 10.04
C LEU A 171 -33.19 -2.34 10.59
N ALA A 172 -33.72 -1.46 9.73
CA ALA A 172 -34.56 -0.33 10.06
C ALA A 172 -36.05 -0.68 9.93
#